data_736a4ed3fdda69600e7aed36e4f18c65
#
_entry.id   736a4ed3fdda69600e7aed36e4f18c65
#
_cell.length_a   1.000
_cell.length_b   1.000
_cell.length_c   1.000
_cell.angle_alpha   90.00
_cell.angle_beta   90.00
_cell.angle_gamma   90.00
#
_symmetry.space_group_name_H-M   'P 1'
#
loop_
_entity.id
_entity.type
_entity.pdbx_description
1 polymer ?
#
loop_
_entity_poly.entity_id
_entity_poly.type
_entity_poly.pdbx_seq_one_letter_code
_entity_poly.pdbx_strand_id
1 'polypeptide(L)'
;MYKVFVINPGSTSTKISVFTNEEEVWKKNLKHDSEKLKKFDKIVDQLDWRYSLIKEQLTNSKYDLNNFDAIVARGGVALDPLLGGTYIIDEDMVHDLKIAKNSSHASNLAGIIAYNLAKENGIPAYTVDPISVDEFEDIARLSGLPEIPRKCQSHALNLKSIGRKTAKEKDLKFNECNLIGAHLGGGISIAPLKRGRIIDVNNANQGGPYSPERVGTLPTLDLAEYIFKNKPKRDQFVKKLLGNGGLTAYLDTNDGLEIEKRIENGDEKAKIVYDGMIYQIAKEIGAMAAVLDGEVDAIFITGGLAYSDYITSRIKKKVAFIADVLIYPGAEEMNSLAEGALRVLEGEEEIMHYQDGKISTSIFK
;
A
#
# COMPACT_ATOMS: atom_id res chain seq x y z
N MET A 1 -14.90 -13.91 -20.87
CA MET A 1 -15.44 -13.57 -19.53
C MET A 1 -14.60 -14.34 -18.53
N TYR A 2 -13.86 -13.61 -17.70
CA TYR A 2 -12.90 -14.18 -16.74
C TYR A 2 -13.47 -14.17 -15.32
N LYS A 3 -13.14 -15.21 -14.54
CA LYS A 3 -13.45 -15.33 -13.12
C LYS A 3 -12.16 -15.37 -12.31
N VAL A 4 -12.02 -14.44 -11.37
CA VAL A 4 -10.83 -14.31 -10.54
C VAL A 4 -11.22 -14.41 -9.07
N PHE A 5 -10.47 -15.24 -8.32
CA PHE A 5 -10.60 -15.32 -6.86
C PHE A 5 -9.53 -14.49 -6.19
N VAL A 6 -9.92 -13.54 -5.32
CA VAL A 6 -9.02 -12.58 -4.68
C VAL A 6 -8.85 -12.87 -3.20
N ILE A 7 -7.61 -12.87 -2.71
CA ILE A 7 -7.25 -13.14 -1.30
C ILE A 7 -6.40 -12.01 -0.74
N ASN A 8 -6.88 -11.36 0.34
CA ASN A 8 -6.16 -10.29 1.01
C ASN A 8 -6.21 -10.44 2.54
N PRO A 9 -5.27 -11.17 3.15
CA PRO A 9 -5.18 -11.33 4.59
C PRO A 9 -4.52 -10.11 5.25
N GLY A 10 -5.21 -9.57 6.24
CA GLY A 10 -4.69 -8.61 7.20
C GLY A 10 -4.36 -9.26 8.55
N SER A 11 -3.90 -8.47 9.52
CA SER A 11 -3.53 -8.96 10.86
C SER A 11 -4.73 -9.58 11.59
N THR A 12 -5.90 -8.95 11.52
CA THR A 12 -7.11 -9.32 12.30
C THR A 12 -8.26 -9.87 11.44
N SER A 13 -8.06 -9.97 10.12
CA SER A 13 -9.09 -10.51 9.21
C SER A 13 -8.47 -11.02 7.93
N THR A 14 -9.23 -11.81 7.16
CA THR A 14 -8.92 -12.18 5.79
C THR A 14 -10.10 -11.79 4.90
N LYS A 15 -9.86 -10.90 3.93
CA LYS A 15 -10.86 -10.58 2.92
C LYS A 15 -10.69 -11.51 1.73
N ILE A 16 -11.79 -12.03 1.24
CA ILE A 16 -11.86 -12.84 0.01
C ILE A 16 -12.99 -12.33 -0.87
N SER A 17 -12.79 -12.33 -2.18
CA SER A 17 -13.80 -11.91 -3.15
C SER A 17 -13.72 -12.75 -4.41
N VAL A 18 -14.86 -12.81 -5.12
CA VAL A 18 -14.96 -13.34 -6.48
C VAL A 18 -15.30 -12.20 -7.42
N PHE A 19 -14.52 -12.09 -8.47
CA PHE A 19 -14.77 -11.18 -9.57
C PHE A 19 -15.19 -11.93 -10.83
N THR A 20 -16.13 -11.35 -11.57
CA THR A 20 -16.43 -11.75 -12.94
C THR A 20 -16.13 -10.53 -13.82
N ASN A 21 -15.07 -10.61 -14.61
CA ASN A 21 -14.41 -9.43 -15.18
C ASN A 21 -14.15 -8.38 -14.06
N GLU A 22 -14.53 -7.14 -14.27
CA GLU A 22 -14.32 -6.04 -13.29
C GLU A 22 -15.36 -6.02 -12.14
N GLU A 23 -16.42 -6.85 -12.18
CA GLU A 23 -17.51 -6.84 -11.20
C GLU A 23 -17.23 -7.74 -9.99
N GLU A 24 -17.24 -7.20 -8.76
CA GLU A 24 -17.19 -7.96 -7.51
C GLU A 24 -18.54 -8.61 -7.24
N VAL A 25 -18.70 -9.89 -7.64
CA VAL A 25 -19.97 -10.64 -7.54
C VAL A 25 -20.17 -11.35 -6.20
N TRP A 26 -19.14 -11.44 -5.37
CA TRP A 26 -19.21 -12.02 -4.03
C TRP A 26 -18.02 -11.59 -3.21
N LYS A 27 -18.26 -11.36 -1.91
CA LYS A 27 -17.20 -11.06 -0.94
C LYS A 27 -17.50 -11.60 0.45
N LYS A 28 -16.43 -11.85 1.20
CA LYS A 28 -16.45 -12.16 2.62
C LYS A 28 -15.29 -11.47 3.33
N ASN A 29 -15.56 -11.03 4.55
CA ASN A 29 -14.53 -10.56 5.48
C ASN A 29 -14.50 -11.52 6.69
N LEU A 30 -13.50 -12.38 6.72
CA LEU A 30 -13.31 -13.38 7.77
C LEU A 30 -12.58 -12.72 8.94
N LYS A 31 -13.32 -12.22 9.92
CA LYS A 31 -12.75 -11.67 11.14
C LYS A 31 -12.10 -12.77 11.99
N HIS A 32 -10.95 -12.49 12.53
CA HIS A 32 -10.17 -13.40 13.35
C HIS A 32 -10.27 -13.04 14.81
N ASP A 33 -10.60 -14.03 15.64
CA ASP A 33 -10.64 -13.88 17.08
C ASP A 33 -9.23 -13.58 17.62
N SER A 34 -9.09 -12.53 18.42
CA SER A 34 -7.82 -12.11 19.01
C SER A 34 -7.22 -13.16 19.93
N GLU A 35 -8.05 -13.90 20.69
CA GLU A 35 -7.58 -14.96 21.57
C GLU A 35 -7.05 -16.17 20.78
N LYS A 36 -7.63 -16.43 19.60
CA LYS A 36 -7.13 -17.47 18.71
C LYS A 36 -5.81 -17.04 18.07
N LEU A 37 -5.68 -15.78 17.66
CA LEU A 37 -4.44 -15.24 17.06
C LEU A 37 -3.26 -15.30 18.05
N LYS A 38 -3.49 -15.06 19.34
CA LYS A 38 -2.47 -15.14 20.39
C LYS A 38 -1.90 -16.55 20.62
N LYS A 39 -2.58 -17.60 20.14
CA LYS A 39 -2.12 -19.00 20.28
C LYS A 39 -1.03 -19.37 19.29
N PHE A 40 -0.76 -18.53 18.30
CA PHE A 40 0.27 -18.75 17.30
C PHE A 40 1.53 -17.97 17.67
N ASP A 41 2.66 -18.66 17.82
CA ASP A 41 3.95 -18.03 18.16
C ASP A 41 4.45 -17.20 16.99
N LYS A 42 4.25 -17.67 15.75
CA LYS A 42 4.67 -16.99 14.52
C LYS A 42 3.48 -16.81 13.57
N ILE A 43 3.58 -15.80 12.72
CA ILE A 43 2.53 -15.53 11.71
C ILE A 43 2.38 -16.71 10.73
N VAL A 44 3.49 -17.35 10.36
CA VAL A 44 3.45 -18.50 9.43
C VAL A 44 2.67 -19.68 10.01
N ASP A 45 2.62 -19.83 11.33
CA ASP A 45 1.88 -20.91 11.99
C ASP A 45 0.34 -20.76 11.81
N GLN A 46 -0.13 -19.59 11.38
CA GLN A 46 -1.54 -19.34 11.05
C GLN A 46 -1.93 -19.87 9.66
N LEU A 47 -0.98 -20.37 8.86
CA LEU A 47 -1.18 -20.73 7.46
C LEU A 47 -2.32 -21.74 7.29
N ASP A 48 -2.20 -22.92 7.91
CA ASP A 48 -3.15 -24.03 7.75
C ASP A 48 -4.54 -23.65 8.26
N TRP A 49 -4.59 -22.89 9.35
CA TRP A 49 -5.85 -22.41 9.88
C TRP A 49 -6.54 -21.41 8.93
N ARG A 50 -5.82 -20.41 8.42
CA ARG A 50 -6.40 -19.44 7.47
C ARG A 50 -6.77 -20.09 6.15
N TYR A 51 -5.95 -21.05 5.67
CA TYR A 51 -6.23 -21.84 4.50
C TYR A 51 -7.55 -22.61 4.65
N SER A 52 -7.72 -23.31 5.78
CA SER A 52 -8.94 -24.09 6.08
C SER A 52 -10.19 -23.20 6.13
N LEU A 53 -10.07 -22.00 6.75
CA LEU A 53 -11.18 -21.04 6.79
C LEU A 53 -11.61 -20.58 5.39
N ILE A 54 -10.65 -20.29 4.51
CA ILE A 54 -10.93 -19.87 3.13
C ILE A 54 -11.60 -21.03 2.37
N LYS A 55 -11.06 -22.24 2.50
CA LYS A 55 -11.60 -23.43 1.84
C LYS A 55 -13.03 -23.76 2.30
N GLU A 56 -13.32 -23.63 3.59
CA GLU A 56 -14.66 -23.76 4.16
C GLU A 56 -15.63 -22.73 3.55
N GLN A 57 -15.23 -21.46 3.41
CA GLN A 57 -16.10 -20.44 2.81
C GLN A 57 -16.37 -20.72 1.33
N LEU A 58 -15.40 -21.23 0.58
CA LEU A 58 -15.58 -21.63 -0.81
C LEU A 58 -16.55 -22.83 -0.91
N THR A 59 -16.35 -23.86 -0.09
CA THR A 59 -17.24 -25.05 -0.05
C THR A 59 -18.68 -24.67 0.29
N ASN A 60 -18.88 -23.71 1.19
CA ASN A 60 -20.20 -23.21 1.59
C ASN A 60 -20.78 -22.17 0.62
N SER A 61 -20.07 -21.83 -0.44
CA SER A 61 -20.50 -20.92 -1.50
C SER A 61 -20.99 -21.69 -2.73
N LYS A 62 -21.50 -20.95 -3.71
CA LYS A 62 -21.83 -21.51 -5.04
C LYS A 62 -20.64 -21.59 -6.00
N TYR A 63 -19.44 -21.22 -5.53
CA TYR A 63 -18.26 -21.08 -6.36
C TYR A 63 -17.32 -22.28 -6.22
N ASP A 64 -17.00 -22.91 -7.34
CA ASP A 64 -16.02 -23.98 -7.46
C ASP A 64 -14.77 -23.43 -8.17
N LEU A 65 -13.61 -23.52 -7.54
CA LEU A 65 -12.35 -23.03 -8.08
C LEU A 65 -11.94 -23.66 -9.42
N ASN A 66 -12.41 -24.85 -9.72
CA ASN A 66 -12.18 -25.47 -11.04
C ASN A 66 -12.76 -24.64 -12.22
N ASN A 67 -13.66 -23.70 -11.92
CA ASN A 67 -14.28 -22.83 -12.92
C ASN A 67 -13.71 -21.40 -12.89
N PHE A 68 -12.52 -21.21 -12.29
CA PHE A 68 -11.84 -19.93 -12.25
C PHE A 68 -10.64 -19.91 -13.21
N ASP A 69 -10.35 -18.71 -13.72
CA ASP A 69 -9.23 -18.49 -14.64
C ASP A 69 -7.94 -18.17 -13.88
N ALA A 70 -8.04 -17.58 -12.67
CA ALA A 70 -6.90 -17.31 -11.82
C ALA A 70 -7.30 -17.10 -10.34
N ILE A 71 -6.30 -17.26 -9.45
CA ILE A 71 -6.34 -16.76 -8.08
C ILE A 71 -5.35 -15.58 -8.00
N VAL A 72 -5.74 -14.48 -7.36
CA VAL A 72 -4.84 -13.37 -7.12
C VAL A 72 -4.76 -13.05 -5.63
N ALA A 73 -3.56 -12.80 -5.16
CA ALA A 73 -3.30 -12.55 -3.75
C ALA A 73 -2.47 -11.28 -3.54
N ARG A 74 -2.69 -10.62 -2.40
CA ARG A 74 -1.82 -9.51 -2.01
C ARG A 74 -0.39 -10.00 -1.81
N GLY A 75 0.59 -9.29 -2.39
CA GLY A 75 2.01 -9.60 -2.20
C GLY A 75 2.45 -9.35 -0.76
N GLY A 76 3.30 -10.24 -0.24
CA GLY A 76 3.86 -10.13 1.10
C GLY A 76 4.99 -9.11 1.22
N VAL A 77 5.33 -8.77 2.46
CA VAL A 77 6.46 -7.87 2.80
C VAL A 77 7.79 -8.60 2.85
N ALA A 78 7.79 -9.94 2.70
CA ALA A 78 9.00 -10.76 2.77
C ALA A 78 9.79 -10.80 1.47
N LEU A 79 9.19 -10.35 0.37
CA LEU A 79 9.82 -10.42 -0.95
C LEU A 79 11.00 -9.46 -1.08
N ASP A 80 11.95 -9.81 -1.93
CA ASP A 80 13.01 -8.90 -2.36
C ASP A 80 12.42 -7.67 -3.08
N PRO A 81 13.17 -6.58 -3.22
CA PRO A 81 12.77 -5.45 -4.04
C PRO A 81 12.50 -5.88 -5.49
N LEU A 82 11.33 -5.46 -6.02
CA LEU A 82 10.80 -5.88 -7.31
C LEU A 82 10.42 -4.69 -8.19
N LEU A 83 10.46 -4.86 -9.49
CA LEU A 83 9.75 -3.99 -10.42
C LEU A 83 8.24 -4.07 -10.21
N GLY A 84 7.50 -3.03 -10.56
CA GLY A 84 6.03 -3.06 -10.57
C GLY A 84 5.50 -3.95 -11.68
N GLY A 85 4.37 -4.61 -11.44
CA GLY A 85 3.70 -5.48 -12.41
C GLY A 85 2.97 -6.65 -11.75
N THR A 86 2.43 -7.52 -12.59
CA THR A 86 1.74 -8.74 -12.17
C THR A 86 2.67 -9.93 -12.26
N TYR A 87 2.84 -10.63 -11.15
CA TYR A 87 3.76 -11.76 -11.01
C TYR A 87 2.98 -13.08 -10.89
N ILE A 88 3.47 -14.14 -11.56
CA ILE A 88 3.09 -15.48 -11.18
C ILE A 88 3.69 -15.82 -9.82
N ILE A 89 2.89 -16.42 -8.95
CA ILE A 89 3.36 -16.93 -7.66
C ILE A 89 3.96 -18.31 -7.89
N ASP A 90 5.28 -18.38 -7.96
CA ASP A 90 6.08 -19.59 -8.15
C ASP A 90 6.65 -20.13 -6.83
N GLU A 91 7.38 -21.25 -6.92
CA GLU A 91 7.98 -21.90 -5.75
C GLU A 91 9.03 -21.05 -5.06
N ASP A 92 9.80 -20.26 -5.81
CA ASP A 92 10.82 -19.37 -5.26
C ASP A 92 10.18 -18.24 -4.44
N MET A 93 9.11 -17.62 -4.97
CA MET A 93 8.34 -16.62 -4.23
C MET A 93 7.73 -17.21 -2.95
N VAL A 94 7.13 -18.40 -3.06
CA VAL A 94 6.54 -19.11 -1.90
C VAL A 94 7.60 -19.42 -0.85
N HIS A 95 8.81 -19.80 -1.26
CA HIS A 95 9.93 -20.05 -0.33
C HIS A 95 10.26 -18.79 0.47
N ASP A 96 10.50 -17.65 -0.20
CA ASP A 96 10.87 -16.38 0.47
C ASP A 96 9.74 -15.88 1.40
N LEU A 97 8.46 -16.08 1.00
CA LEU A 97 7.30 -15.77 1.83
C LEU A 97 7.23 -16.63 3.11
N LYS A 98 7.52 -17.94 3.00
CA LYS A 98 7.49 -18.88 4.12
C LYS A 98 8.55 -18.60 5.17
N ILE A 99 9.79 -18.37 4.72
CA ILE A 99 10.89 -18.06 5.64
C ILE A 99 10.84 -16.63 6.18
N ALA A 100 9.90 -15.82 5.70
CA ALA A 100 9.77 -14.39 6.04
C ALA A 100 11.10 -13.64 5.86
N LYS A 101 11.76 -13.86 4.73
CA LYS A 101 13.13 -13.44 4.39
C LYS A 101 13.46 -12.01 4.83
N ASN A 102 12.61 -11.04 4.51
CA ASN A 102 12.84 -9.64 4.84
C ASN A 102 12.00 -9.14 6.02
N SER A 103 10.78 -9.67 6.17
CA SER A 103 9.87 -9.27 7.24
C SER A 103 8.72 -10.26 7.41
N SER A 104 8.18 -10.35 8.62
CA SER A 104 7.04 -11.22 8.95
C SER A 104 5.76 -10.40 9.08
N HIS A 105 4.78 -10.69 8.23
CA HIS A 105 3.46 -10.06 8.25
C HIS A 105 2.37 -11.00 7.71
N ALA A 106 1.12 -10.81 8.10
CA ALA A 106 0.00 -11.63 7.66
C ALA A 106 -0.17 -11.66 6.12
N SER A 107 0.23 -10.59 5.42
CA SER A 107 0.22 -10.55 3.95
C SER A 107 1.12 -11.59 3.29
N ASN A 108 2.17 -12.09 3.99
CA ASN A 108 3.02 -13.15 3.44
C ASN A 108 2.24 -14.44 3.22
N LEU A 109 1.19 -14.69 4.02
CA LEU A 109 0.36 -15.89 3.91
C LEU A 109 -0.51 -15.88 2.65
N ALA A 110 -0.80 -14.70 2.08
CA ALA A 110 -1.68 -14.57 0.91
C ALA A 110 -1.14 -15.34 -0.29
N GLY A 111 0.11 -15.08 -0.66
CA GLY A 111 0.76 -15.75 -1.80
C GLY A 111 0.88 -17.25 -1.57
N ILE A 112 1.21 -17.69 -0.35
CA ILE A 112 1.32 -19.12 -0.01
C ILE A 112 -0.04 -19.81 -0.15
N ILE A 113 -1.11 -19.20 0.37
CA ILE A 113 -2.48 -19.73 0.29
C ILE A 113 -2.93 -19.78 -1.18
N ALA A 114 -2.72 -18.70 -1.92
CA ALA A 114 -3.08 -18.64 -3.34
C ALA A 114 -2.37 -19.71 -4.17
N TYR A 115 -1.07 -19.88 -3.97
CA TYR A 115 -0.28 -20.91 -4.63
C TYR A 115 -0.82 -22.31 -4.36
N ASN A 116 -1.10 -22.65 -3.10
CA ASN A 116 -1.59 -23.97 -2.72
C ASN A 116 -2.96 -24.24 -3.33
N LEU A 117 -3.90 -23.27 -3.25
CA LEU A 117 -5.23 -23.40 -3.86
C LEU A 117 -5.14 -23.53 -5.40
N ALA A 118 -4.28 -22.74 -6.03
CA ALA A 118 -4.08 -22.75 -7.46
C ALA A 118 -3.52 -24.11 -7.95
N LYS A 119 -2.51 -24.65 -7.25
CA LYS A 119 -1.89 -25.94 -7.54
C LYS A 119 -2.90 -27.08 -7.40
N GLU A 120 -3.80 -27.05 -6.39
CA GLU A 120 -4.85 -28.07 -6.22
C GLU A 120 -5.88 -28.05 -7.35
N ASN A 121 -6.13 -26.88 -7.98
CA ASN A 121 -7.18 -26.70 -8.98
C ASN A 121 -6.63 -26.54 -10.42
N GLY A 122 -5.30 -26.61 -10.61
CA GLY A 122 -4.69 -26.55 -11.95
C GLY A 122 -4.82 -25.18 -12.65
N ILE A 123 -4.95 -24.09 -11.87
CA ILE A 123 -5.08 -22.70 -12.36
C ILE A 123 -3.90 -21.84 -11.89
N PRO A 124 -3.58 -20.71 -12.54
CA PRO A 124 -2.50 -19.85 -12.12
C PRO A 124 -2.83 -19.04 -10.85
N ALA A 125 -1.78 -18.75 -10.06
CA ALA A 125 -1.84 -17.79 -8.95
C ALA A 125 -1.00 -16.58 -9.26
N TYR A 126 -1.55 -15.38 -9.01
CA TYR A 126 -0.89 -14.11 -9.28
C TYR A 126 -0.76 -13.23 -8.01
N THR A 127 0.22 -12.34 -8.03
CA THR A 127 0.27 -11.15 -7.15
C THR A 127 0.55 -9.92 -7.98
N VAL A 128 0.00 -8.77 -7.56
CA VAL A 128 0.02 -7.52 -8.32
C VAL A 128 0.67 -6.43 -7.50
N ASP A 129 1.63 -5.73 -8.09
CA ASP A 129 2.31 -4.58 -7.48
C ASP A 129 2.55 -4.79 -5.95
N PRO A 130 3.33 -5.80 -5.53
CA PRO A 130 3.51 -6.13 -4.13
C PRO A 130 4.13 -4.97 -3.33
N ILE A 131 4.04 -5.02 -2.01
CA ILE A 131 4.59 -3.97 -1.12
C ILE A 131 6.11 -3.76 -1.34
N SER A 132 6.79 -4.78 -1.86
CA SER A 132 8.21 -4.77 -2.20
C SER A 132 8.54 -4.09 -3.54
N VAL A 133 7.55 -3.52 -4.24
CA VAL A 133 7.84 -2.72 -5.44
C VAL A 133 8.77 -1.58 -5.10
N ASP A 134 9.89 -1.53 -5.80
CA ASP A 134 10.92 -0.51 -5.70
C ASP A 134 11.40 -0.13 -7.10
N GLU A 135 10.92 0.99 -7.59
CA GLU A 135 11.26 1.53 -8.91
C GLU A 135 12.02 2.86 -8.79
N PHE A 136 12.61 3.13 -7.62
CA PHE A 136 13.38 4.34 -7.37
C PHE A 136 14.48 4.53 -8.41
N GLU A 137 14.61 5.77 -8.88
CA GLU A 137 15.86 6.19 -9.51
C GLU A 137 16.99 6.16 -8.48
N ASP A 138 18.22 5.86 -8.90
CA ASP A 138 19.36 5.75 -7.98
C ASP A 138 19.57 7.01 -7.15
N ILE A 139 19.36 8.18 -7.75
CA ILE A 139 19.47 9.47 -7.06
C ILE A 139 18.44 9.59 -5.92
N ALA A 140 17.26 8.99 -6.04
CA ALA A 140 16.24 9.01 -5.00
C ALA A 140 16.60 8.17 -3.78
N ARG A 141 17.58 7.26 -3.89
CA ARG A 141 18.05 6.41 -2.79
C ARG A 141 19.03 7.11 -1.85
N LEU A 142 19.61 8.21 -2.31
CA LEU A 142 20.62 8.93 -1.51
C LEU A 142 19.97 9.66 -0.34
N SER A 143 20.58 9.50 0.83
CA SER A 143 20.38 10.37 2.00
C SER A 143 21.67 11.14 2.28
N GLY A 144 21.69 11.98 3.31
CA GLY A 144 22.89 12.66 3.75
C GLY A 144 23.93 11.75 4.45
N LEU A 145 23.57 10.49 4.72
CA LEU A 145 24.46 9.48 5.36
C LEU A 145 24.45 8.18 4.56
N PRO A 146 25.58 7.72 4.02
CA PRO A 146 25.65 6.49 3.23
C PRO A 146 25.16 5.24 3.97
N GLU A 147 25.31 5.19 5.28
CA GLU A 147 24.89 4.09 6.15
C GLU A 147 23.36 4.03 6.34
N ILE A 148 22.65 5.09 5.98
CA ILE A 148 21.20 5.22 6.14
C ILE A 148 20.57 5.64 4.81
N PRO A 149 20.58 4.77 3.78
CA PRO A 149 19.97 5.11 2.49
C PRO A 149 18.45 5.21 2.61
N ARG A 150 17.84 5.98 1.71
CA ARG A 150 16.38 6.00 1.54
C ARG A 150 15.92 4.66 0.97
N LYS A 151 14.78 4.18 1.44
CA LYS A 151 14.17 2.91 1.02
C LYS A 151 12.80 3.17 0.43
N CYS A 152 12.51 2.54 -0.70
CA CYS A 152 11.17 2.54 -1.26
C CYS A 152 10.25 1.69 -0.38
N GLN A 153 9.19 2.30 0.09
CA GLN A 153 8.07 1.61 0.72
C GLN A 153 6.81 2.44 0.55
N SER A 154 5.91 1.96 -0.29
CA SER A 154 4.71 2.70 -0.68
C SER A 154 3.48 1.81 -0.71
N HIS A 155 2.32 2.42 -0.94
CA HIS A 155 1.08 1.74 -1.27
C HIS A 155 1.02 1.48 -2.79
N ALA A 156 2.05 0.78 -3.34
CA ALA A 156 2.28 0.62 -4.77
C ALA A 156 1.04 0.12 -5.52
N LEU A 157 0.40 -0.96 -5.06
CA LEU A 157 -0.83 -1.50 -5.65
C LEU A 157 -1.90 -0.42 -5.86
N ASN A 158 -2.21 0.35 -4.80
CA ASN A 158 -3.23 1.39 -4.89
C ASN A 158 -2.77 2.57 -5.76
N LEU A 159 -1.53 3.04 -5.60
CA LEU A 159 -0.99 4.16 -6.37
C LEU A 159 -0.97 3.85 -7.88
N LYS A 160 -0.56 2.64 -8.27
CA LYS A 160 -0.49 2.26 -9.69
C LYS A 160 -1.89 1.98 -10.28
N SER A 161 -2.81 1.35 -9.54
CA SER A 161 -4.19 1.13 -9.97
C SER A 161 -4.92 2.47 -10.17
N ILE A 162 -4.89 3.37 -9.19
CA ILE A 162 -5.52 4.69 -9.33
C ILE A 162 -4.80 5.55 -10.37
N GLY A 163 -3.48 5.41 -10.52
CA GLY A 163 -2.73 6.06 -11.59
C GLY A 163 -3.22 5.64 -12.99
N ARG A 164 -3.47 4.33 -13.21
CA ARG A 164 -4.08 3.82 -14.47
C ARG A 164 -5.48 4.40 -14.68
N LYS A 165 -6.31 4.41 -13.62
CA LYS A 165 -7.66 5.02 -13.67
C LYS A 165 -7.60 6.50 -14.01
N THR A 166 -6.67 7.25 -13.40
CA THR A 166 -6.45 8.67 -13.67
C THR A 166 -6.03 8.91 -15.11
N ALA A 167 -5.07 8.13 -15.62
CA ALA A 167 -4.62 8.22 -17.00
C ALA A 167 -5.78 7.96 -17.98
N LYS A 168 -6.57 6.91 -17.76
CA LYS A 168 -7.74 6.58 -18.57
C LYS A 168 -8.79 7.71 -18.59
N GLU A 169 -9.08 8.32 -17.43
CA GLU A 169 -10.04 9.43 -17.30
C GLU A 169 -9.54 10.71 -18.01
N LYS A 170 -8.23 10.87 -18.15
CA LYS A 170 -7.59 11.99 -18.84
C LYS A 170 -7.25 11.70 -20.31
N ASP A 171 -7.71 10.57 -20.86
CA ASP A 171 -7.38 10.09 -22.21
C ASP A 171 -5.88 9.97 -22.47
N LEU A 172 -5.11 9.57 -21.42
CA LEU A 172 -3.66 9.38 -21.48
C LEU A 172 -3.33 7.89 -21.35
N LYS A 173 -2.15 7.49 -21.86
CA LYS A 173 -1.60 6.17 -21.58
C LYS A 173 -0.76 6.22 -20.31
N PHE A 174 -1.02 5.31 -19.39
CA PHE A 174 -0.36 5.25 -18.09
C PHE A 174 1.18 5.17 -18.17
N ASN A 175 1.70 4.47 -19.16
CA ASN A 175 3.13 4.32 -19.41
C ASN A 175 3.77 5.47 -20.24
N GLU A 176 3.00 6.51 -20.56
CA GLU A 176 3.47 7.68 -21.30
C GLU A 176 3.28 9.00 -20.51
N CYS A 177 2.51 8.99 -19.42
CA CYS A 177 2.19 10.18 -18.64
C CYS A 177 2.96 10.25 -17.30
N ASN A 178 2.99 11.46 -16.73
CA ASN A 178 3.59 11.76 -15.44
C ASN A 178 2.50 12.17 -14.44
N LEU A 179 2.35 11.43 -13.36
CA LEU A 179 1.32 11.68 -12.34
C LEU A 179 1.94 11.88 -10.97
N ILE A 180 1.23 12.57 -10.08
CA ILE A 180 1.55 12.55 -8.65
C ILE A 180 0.39 11.88 -7.94
N GLY A 181 0.68 10.76 -7.26
CA GLY A 181 -0.29 10.04 -6.45
C GLY A 181 -0.13 10.33 -4.96
N ALA A 182 -1.23 10.67 -4.28
CA ALA A 182 -1.28 10.84 -2.84
C ALA A 182 -2.26 9.85 -2.22
N HIS A 183 -1.75 8.74 -1.69
CA HIS A 183 -2.53 7.79 -0.89
C HIS A 183 -2.56 8.27 0.56
N LEU A 184 -3.74 8.63 1.04
CA LEU A 184 -3.98 9.20 2.37
C LEU A 184 -4.75 8.21 3.26
N GLY A 185 -4.06 7.57 4.18
CA GLY A 185 -4.61 6.59 5.11
C GLY A 185 -3.95 6.67 6.49
N GLY A 186 -3.98 5.60 7.27
CA GLY A 186 -3.21 5.48 8.52
C GLY A 186 -1.71 5.75 8.33
N GLY A 187 -1.18 5.41 7.15
CA GLY A 187 0.08 5.93 6.61
C GLY A 187 -0.18 6.73 5.33
N ILE A 188 0.70 7.67 5.01
CA ILE A 188 0.59 8.52 3.83
C ILE A 188 1.75 8.23 2.88
N SER A 189 1.42 7.91 1.62
CA SER A 189 2.40 7.76 0.53
C SER A 189 2.11 8.78 -0.56
N ILE A 190 3.08 9.63 -0.83
CA ILE A 190 3.03 10.60 -1.92
C ILE A 190 4.17 10.28 -2.87
N ALA A 191 3.84 9.97 -4.11
CA ALA A 191 4.78 9.45 -5.09
C ALA A 191 4.62 10.11 -6.46
N PRO A 192 5.72 10.46 -7.13
CA PRO A 192 5.73 10.77 -8.54
C PRO A 192 5.71 9.45 -9.33
N LEU A 193 4.76 9.34 -10.26
CA LEU A 193 4.68 8.24 -11.21
C LEU A 193 5.15 8.75 -12.57
N LYS A 194 6.36 8.42 -12.97
CA LYS A 194 6.92 8.79 -14.27
C LYS A 194 6.76 7.62 -15.24
N ARG A 195 5.91 7.78 -16.24
CA ARG A 195 5.63 6.74 -17.24
C ARG A 195 5.27 5.39 -16.60
N GLY A 196 4.34 5.42 -15.61
CA GLY A 196 3.85 4.25 -14.91
C GLY A 196 4.76 3.71 -13.79
N ARG A 197 5.96 4.28 -13.56
CA ARG A 197 6.92 3.86 -12.53
C ARG A 197 6.92 4.81 -11.33
N ILE A 198 6.97 4.26 -10.12
CA ILE A 198 7.13 5.03 -8.88
C ILE A 198 8.62 5.32 -8.68
N ILE A 199 9.10 6.47 -9.20
CA ILE A 199 10.53 6.81 -9.22
C ILE A 199 11.07 7.41 -7.92
N ASP A 200 10.18 7.82 -7.01
CA ASP A 200 10.46 8.28 -5.65
C ASP A 200 9.20 8.09 -4.78
N VAL A 201 9.33 8.16 -3.47
CA VAL A 201 8.23 8.23 -2.49
C VAL A 201 8.75 8.65 -1.13
N ASN A 202 7.92 9.28 -0.33
CA ASN A 202 8.28 9.72 1.03
C ASN A 202 8.52 8.59 2.05
N ASN A 203 8.33 7.33 1.71
CA ASN A 203 8.31 6.17 2.63
C ASN A 203 7.41 6.40 3.86
N ALA A 204 6.18 5.93 3.79
CA ALA A 204 5.14 6.17 4.80
C ALA A 204 5.50 5.75 6.24
N ASN A 205 6.57 4.97 6.45
CA ASN A 205 7.05 4.57 7.78
C ASN A 205 8.21 5.44 8.31
N GLN A 206 8.88 6.22 7.45
CA GLN A 206 10.14 6.87 7.82
C GLN A 206 10.19 8.37 7.51
N GLY A 207 9.24 8.90 6.74
CA GLY A 207 9.31 10.29 6.31
C GLY A 207 8.00 10.84 5.78
N GLY A 208 8.08 12.02 5.16
CA GLY A 208 6.95 12.75 4.60
C GLY A 208 6.05 13.38 5.65
N PRO A 209 4.78 13.63 5.31
CA PRO A 209 3.80 14.19 6.24
C PRO A 209 3.55 13.26 7.42
N TYR A 210 3.28 13.82 8.60
CA TYR A 210 2.66 12.99 9.63
C TYR A 210 1.24 12.60 9.20
N SER A 211 0.80 11.46 9.71
CA SER A 211 -0.47 10.86 9.37
C SER A 211 -1.34 10.66 10.62
N PRO A 212 -2.52 10.03 10.54
CA PRO A 212 -3.28 9.69 11.73
C PRO A 212 -2.50 8.97 12.83
N GLU A 213 -1.56 8.08 12.47
CA GLU A 213 -0.87 7.22 13.42
C GLU A 213 0.66 7.29 13.37
N ARG A 214 1.24 8.02 12.41
CA ARG A 214 2.69 8.06 12.16
C ARG A 214 3.24 9.47 12.27
N VAL A 215 4.45 9.58 12.78
CA VAL A 215 5.10 10.87 13.05
C VAL A 215 5.55 11.63 11.79
N GLY A 216 5.72 10.94 10.64
CA GLY A 216 6.33 11.55 9.46
C GLY A 216 7.80 11.91 9.66
N THR A 217 8.26 12.93 8.97
CA THR A 217 9.62 13.47 9.12
C THR A 217 9.78 14.21 10.43
N LEU A 218 10.78 13.85 11.23
CA LEU A 218 11.15 14.53 12.47
C LEU A 218 12.45 15.32 12.30
N PRO A 219 12.66 16.41 13.09
CA PRO A 219 13.96 17.06 13.19
C PRO A 219 15.03 16.06 13.68
N THR A 220 16.03 15.79 12.85
CA THR A 220 16.97 14.68 13.05
C THR A 220 17.82 14.84 14.31
N LEU A 221 18.31 16.05 14.59
CA LEU A 221 19.12 16.31 15.79
C LEU A 221 18.29 16.16 17.05
N ASP A 222 17.08 16.73 17.08
CA ASP A 222 16.19 16.61 18.24
C ASP A 222 15.77 15.17 18.49
N LEU A 223 15.60 14.37 17.43
CA LEU A 223 15.34 12.93 17.55
C LEU A 223 16.53 12.20 18.18
N ALA A 224 17.76 12.48 17.75
CA ALA A 224 18.97 11.91 18.33
C ALA A 224 19.10 12.28 19.83
N GLU A 225 18.95 13.56 20.16
CA GLU A 225 18.96 14.06 21.55
C GLU A 225 17.90 13.36 22.40
N TYR A 226 16.67 13.24 21.88
CA TYR A 226 15.58 12.54 22.58
C TYR A 226 15.96 11.09 22.90
N ILE A 227 16.54 10.35 21.93
CA ILE A 227 16.91 8.95 22.11
C ILE A 227 18.04 8.81 23.14
N PHE A 228 19.11 9.59 23.01
CA PHE A 228 20.25 9.52 23.94
C PHE A 228 19.91 9.94 25.36
N LYS A 229 19.07 10.97 25.51
CA LYS A 229 18.60 11.47 26.81
C LYS A 229 17.65 10.50 27.51
N ASN A 230 16.64 10.00 26.79
CA ASN A 230 15.55 9.23 27.40
C ASN A 230 15.79 7.70 27.36
N LYS A 231 16.70 7.21 26.53
CA LYS A 231 17.06 5.80 26.35
C LYS A 231 15.83 4.88 26.28
N PRO A 232 14.86 5.16 25.37
CA PRO A 232 13.62 4.39 25.31
C PRO A 232 13.89 2.95 24.89
N LYS A 233 13.07 2.00 25.34
CA LYS A 233 13.09 0.64 24.81
C LYS A 233 12.71 0.68 23.34
N ARG A 234 13.52 0.03 22.47
CA ARG A 234 13.36 0.07 21.01
C ARG A 234 11.92 -0.17 20.55
N ASP A 235 11.29 -1.27 21.01
CA ASP A 235 9.96 -1.65 20.49
C ASP A 235 8.86 -0.68 20.93
N GLN A 236 8.96 -0.14 22.13
CA GLN A 236 8.04 0.91 22.61
C GLN A 236 8.22 2.20 21.81
N PHE A 237 9.46 2.54 21.48
CA PHE A 237 9.75 3.73 20.70
C PHE A 237 9.30 3.60 19.25
N VAL A 238 9.57 2.46 18.61
CA VAL A 238 9.06 2.16 17.27
C VAL A 238 7.53 2.23 17.22
N LYS A 239 6.84 1.67 18.21
CA LYS A 239 5.37 1.79 18.33
C LYS A 239 4.91 3.25 18.46
N LYS A 240 5.67 4.10 19.19
CA LYS A 240 5.39 5.53 19.29
C LYS A 240 5.51 6.24 17.92
N LEU A 241 6.48 5.83 17.09
CA LEU A 241 6.69 6.42 15.77
C LEU A 241 5.64 5.97 14.73
N LEU A 242 5.20 4.70 14.77
CA LEU A 242 4.44 4.06 13.70
C LEU A 242 2.98 3.71 14.05
N GLY A 243 2.54 3.90 15.28
CA GLY A 243 1.17 3.57 15.68
C GLY A 243 0.54 4.57 16.64
N ASN A 244 1.37 5.31 17.37
CA ASN A 244 0.93 6.29 18.35
C ASN A 244 1.50 7.70 18.07
N GLY A 245 1.89 7.94 16.82
CA GLY A 245 2.36 9.24 16.33
C GLY A 245 1.25 10.05 15.68
N GLY A 246 1.62 11.13 15.02
CA GLY A 246 0.71 11.93 14.20
C GLY A 246 -0.48 12.50 14.96
N LEU A 247 -1.68 12.39 14.37
CA LEU A 247 -2.92 12.89 14.99
C LEU A 247 -3.17 12.25 16.36
N THR A 248 -2.94 10.93 16.47
CA THR A 248 -3.07 10.20 17.73
C THR A 248 -2.22 10.82 18.85
N ALA A 249 -0.98 11.21 18.56
CA ALA A 249 -0.09 11.79 19.56
C ALA A 249 -0.53 13.19 20.04
N TYR A 250 -1.18 13.96 19.17
CA TYR A 250 -1.61 15.34 19.50
C TYR A 250 -3.02 15.41 20.05
N LEU A 251 -3.92 14.56 19.58
CA LEU A 251 -5.38 14.67 19.76
C LEU A 251 -6.02 13.47 20.46
N ASP A 252 -5.22 12.43 20.77
CA ASP A 252 -5.66 11.15 21.37
C ASP A 252 -6.69 10.38 20.50
N THR A 253 -6.78 10.72 19.21
CA THR A 253 -7.65 10.05 18.23
C THR A 253 -7.02 10.07 16.84
N ASN A 254 -7.31 9.03 16.04
CA ASN A 254 -6.97 8.92 14.62
C ASN A 254 -8.21 9.03 13.73
N ASP A 255 -9.39 9.25 14.31
CA ASP A 255 -10.66 9.35 13.59
C ASP A 255 -10.85 10.77 13.02
N GLY A 256 -10.75 10.89 11.68
CA GLY A 256 -10.91 12.15 10.98
C GLY A 256 -12.29 12.78 11.18
N LEU A 257 -13.37 11.98 11.25
CA LEU A 257 -14.72 12.49 11.48
C LEU A 257 -14.88 13.09 12.88
N GLU A 258 -14.30 12.44 13.89
CA GLU A 258 -14.28 13.00 15.25
C GLU A 258 -13.51 14.33 15.29
N ILE A 259 -12.35 14.39 14.62
CA ILE A 259 -11.52 15.60 14.59
C ILE A 259 -12.26 16.74 13.89
N GLU A 260 -12.89 16.50 12.74
CA GLU A 260 -13.66 17.51 12.02
C GLU A 260 -14.82 18.04 12.85
N LYS A 261 -15.54 17.18 13.55
CA LYS A 261 -16.60 17.59 14.48
C LYS A 261 -16.08 18.44 15.65
N ARG A 262 -14.88 18.12 16.17
CA ARG A 262 -14.22 18.98 17.19
C ARG A 262 -13.88 20.36 16.62
N ILE A 263 -13.39 20.44 15.39
CA ILE A 263 -13.08 21.68 14.69
C ILE A 263 -14.36 22.54 14.52
N GLU A 264 -15.45 21.92 14.08
CA GLU A 264 -16.77 22.60 13.96
C GLU A 264 -17.25 23.18 15.30
N ASN A 265 -16.93 22.51 16.41
CA ASN A 265 -17.25 22.97 17.76
C ASN A 265 -16.22 23.96 18.34
N GLY A 266 -15.27 24.45 17.55
CA GLY A 266 -14.33 25.47 17.94
C GLY A 266 -13.04 24.97 18.63
N ASP A 267 -12.67 23.69 18.50
CA ASP A 267 -11.39 23.17 19.01
C ASP A 267 -10.23 23.64 18.13
N GLU A 268 -9.62 24.77 18.52
CA GLU A 268 -8.48 25.38 17.82
C GLU A 268 -7.23 24.47 17.80
N LYS A 269 -7.02 23.61 18.83
CA LYS A 269 -5.92 22.64 18.84
C LYS A 269 -6.14 21.57 17.77
N ALA A 270 -7.35 21.02 17.70
CA ALA A 270 -7.71 20.05 16.66
C ALA A 270 -7.52 20.64 15.27
N LYS A 271 -7.96 21.87 15.07
CA LYS A 271 -7.84 22.59 13.79
C LYS A 271 -6.38 22.78 13.37
N ILE A 272 -5.52 23.31 14.23
CA ILE A 272 -4.12 23.59 13.87
C ILE A 272 -3.35 22.29 13.59
N VAL A 273 -3.63 21.21 14.34
CA VAL A 273 -3.00 19.90 14.12
C VAL A 273 -3.49 19.29 12.81
N TYR A 274 -4.78 19.36 12.51
CA TYR A 274 -5.32 18.77 11.28
C TYR A 274 -4.88 19.56 10.03
N ASP A 275 -4.93 20.89 10.08
CA ASP A 275 -4.43 21.78 9.03
C ASP A 275 -2.91 21.62 8.82
N GLY A 276 -2.15 21.32 9.88
CA GLY A 276 -0.72 21.02 9.82
C GLY A 276 -0.41 19.75 9.02
N MET A 277 -1.21 18.69 9.18
CA MET A 277 -1.11 17.47 8.36
C MET A 277 -1.38 17.79 6.88
N ILE A 278 -2.46 18.52 6.60
CA ILE A 278 -2.83 18.95 5.23
C ILE A 278 -1.72 19.80 4.61
N TYR A 279 -1.13 20.72 5.39
CA TYR A 279 0.00 21.55 4.94
C TYR A 279 1.20 20.70 4.53
N GLN A 280 1.58 19.70 5.34
CA GLN A 280 2.70 18.82 5.03
C GLN A 280 2.41 17.93 3.81
N ILE A 281 1.18 17.44 3.64
CA ILE A 281 0.76 16.69 2.44
C ILE A 281 0.95 17.56 1.19
N ALA A 282 0.46 18.79 1.21
CA ALA A 282 0.59 19.70 0.07
C ALA A 282 2.05 20.05 -0.26
N LYS A 283 2.90 20.21 0.76
CA LYS A 283 4.36 20.41 0.57
C LYS A 283 4.99 19.19 -0.12
N GLU A 284 4.64 17.99 0.32
CA GLU A 284 5.21 16.76 -0.26
C GLU A 284 4.77 16.59 -1.72
N ILE A 285 3.50 16.90 -2.05
CA ILE A 285 3.03 16.93 -3.45
C ILE A 285 3.87 17.91 -4.28
N GLY A 286 4.16 19.11 -3.74
CA GLY A 286 5.02 20.09 -4.40
C GLY A 286 6.46 19.60 -4.58
N ALA A 287 7.01 18.88 -3.60
CA ALA A 287 8.33 18.25 -3.74
C ALA A 287 8.34 17.19 -4.87
N MET A 288 7.28 16.37 -4.98
CA MET A 288 7.16 15.38 -6.06
C MET A 288 6.98 16.02 -7.44
N ALA A 289 6.40 17.22 -7.52
CA ALA A 289 6.36 17.98 -8.78
C ALA A 289 7.77 18.39 -9.23
N ALA A 290 8.64 18.77 -8.29
CA ALA A 290 10.05 19.05 -8.62
C ALA A 290 10.81 17.80 -9.09
N VAL A 291 10.50 16.62 -8.57
CA VAL A 291 11.07 15.33 -9.04
C VAL A 291 10.68 15.03 -10.49
N LEU A 292 9.52 15.53 -10.92
CA LEU A 292 9.04 15.41 -12.30
C LEU A 292 9.40 16.65 -13.18
N ASP A 293 10.33 17.50 -12.73
CA ASP A 293 10.75 18.71 -13.44
C ASP A 293 9.59 19.70 -13.74
N GLY A 294 8.50 19.59 -12.97
CA GLY A 294 7.25 20.34 -13.19
C GLY A 294 6.36 19.78 -14.30
N GLU A 295 6.77 18.72 -14.99
CA GLU A 295 6.00 18.07 -16.05
C GLU A 295 5.00 17.09 -15.42
N VAL A 296 3.85 17.60 -14.95
CA VAL A 296 2.80 16.83 -14.26
C VAL A 296 1.50 16.92 -15.05
N ASP A 297 1.01 15.78 -15.55
CA ASP A 297 -0.24 15.70 -16.29
C ASP A 297 -1.47 15.76 -15.39
N ALA A 298 -1.40 15.12 -14.20
CA ALA A 298 -2.44 15.18 -13.18
C ALA A 298 -1.91 14.80 -11.81
N ILE A 299 -2.66 15.24 -10.78
CA ILE A 299 -2.52 14.81 -9.39
C ILE A 299 -3.75 13.98 -9.01
N PHE A 300 -3.57 12.86 -8.32
CA PHE A 300 -4.69 12.13 -7.75
C PHE A 300 -4.55 11.93 -6.25
N ILE A 301 -5.68 12.02 -5.55
CA ILE A 301 -5.80 11.81 -4.10
C ILE A 301 -6.68 10.60 -3.86
N THR A 302 -6.20 9.64 -3.07
CA THR A 302 -6.90 8.39 -2.76
C THR A 302 -6.68 7.99 -1.30
N GLY A 303 -7.24 6.84 -0.88
CA GLY A 303 -7.16 6.36 0.50
C GLY A 303 -8.36 6.79 1.35
N GLY A 304 -8.40 6.32 2.59
CA GLY A 304 -9.53 6.54 3.49
C GLY A 304 -9.78 8.01 3.85
N LEU A 305 -8.70 8.82 3.96
CA LEU A 305 -8.85 10.25 4.25
C LEU A 305 -9.35 11.06 3.04
N ALA A 306 -9.35 10.49 1.84
CA ALA A 306 -9.89 11.15 0.66
C ALA A 306 -11.43 11.26 0.66
N TYR A 307 -12.12 10.59 1.58
CA TYR A 307 -13.56 10.81 1.82
C TYR A 307 -13.86 12.17 2.49
N SER A 308 -12.84 12.81 3.09
CA SER A 308 -12.99 14.09 3.76
C SER A 308 -12.91 15.26 2.77
N ASP A 309 -14.00 15.99 2.59
CA ASP A 309 -14.00 17.24 1.83
C ASP A 309 -13.16 18.32 2.53
N TYR A 310 -13.06 18.27 3.85
CA TYR A 310 -12.20 19.19 4.62
C TYR A 310 -10.73 19.05 4.19
N ILE A 311 -10.24 17.80 4.05
CA ILE A 311 -8.87 17.50 3.63
C ILE A 311 -8.68 17.80 2.14
N THR A 312 -9.50 17.19 1.30
CA THR A 312 -9.29 17.18 -0.15
C THR A 312 -9.42 18.57 -0.78
N SER A 313 -10.42 19.37 -0.36
CA SER A 313 -10.59 20.74 -0.84
C SER A 313 -9.39 21.65 -0.47
N ARG A 314 -8.84 21.49 0.74
CA ARG A 314 -7.69 22.28 1.20
C ARG A 314 -6.39 21.87 0.53
N ILE A 315 -6.17 20.57 0.29
CA ILE A 315 -5.03 20.11 -0.50
C ILE A 315 -5.17 20.64 -1.93
N LYS A 316 -6.31 20.41 -2.58
CA LYS A 316 -6.59 20.89 -3.95
C LYS A 316 -6.29 22.37 -4.10
N LYS A 317 -6.79 23.20 -3.18
CA LYS A 317 -6.51 24.66 -3.17
C LYS A 317 -5.02 24.98 -3.16
N LYS A 318 -4.19 24.18 -2.48
CA LYS A 318 -2.75 24.41 -2.33
C LYS A 318 -1.92 23.93 -3.50
N VAL A 319 -2.40 22.93 -4.27
CA VAL A 319 -1.59 22.27 -5.30
C VAL A 319 -2.16 22.39 -6.73
N ALA A 320 -3.35 23.01 -6.89
CA ALA A 320 -4.01 23.16 -8.19
C ALA A 320 -3.20 24.00 -9.21
N PHE A 321 -2.19 24.74 -8.76
CA PHE A 321 -1.29 25.44 -9.64
C PHE A 321 -0.29 24.53 -10.36
N ILE A 322 -0.14 23.26 -9.90
CA ILE A 322 0.78 22.27 -10.49
C ILE A 322 0.06 21.57 -11.64
N ALA A 323 -1.10 20.97 -11.39
CA ALA A 323 -1.91 20.25 -12.36
C ALA A 323 -3.34 20.03 -11.83
N ASP A 324 -4.22 19.47 -12.66
CA ASP A 324 -5.56 19.05 -12.27
C ASP A 324 -5.51 18.03 -11.15
N VAL A 325 -6.41 18.17 -10.16
CA VAL A 325 -6.51 17.27 -9.00
C VAL A 325 -7.79 16.46 -9.08
N LEU A 326 -7.64 15.14 -9.22
CA LEU A 326 -8.71 14.16 -9.21
C LEU A 326 -8.77 13.47 -7.84
N ILE A 327 -9.98 13.09 -7.39
CA ILE A 327 -10.18 12.52 -6.06
C ILE A 327 -10.88 11.17 -6.20
N TYR A 328 -10.25 10.12 -5.65
CA TYR A 328 -10.75 8.74 -5.66
C TYR A 328 -10.76 8.21 -4.23
N PRO A 329 -11.83 8.43 -3.46
CA PRO A 329 -11.91 7.99 -2.07
C PRO A 329 -11.86 6.48 -1.94
N GLY A 330 -11.17 6.00 -0.89
CA GLY A 330 -11.01 4.57 -0.63
C GLY A 330 -9.72 3.99 -1.18
N ALA A 331 -9.48 2.72 -0.89
CA ALA A 331 -8.25 2.03 -1.30
C ALA A 331 -8.49 0.86 -2.28
N GLU A 332 -9.72 0.44 -2.47
CA GLU A 332 -10.20 -0.59 -3.42
C GLU A 332 -9.20 -1.74 -3.71
N GLU A 333 -8.46 -2.22 -2.68
CA GLU A 333 -7.36 -3.19 -2.83
C GLU A 333 -7.81 -4.48 -3.54
N MET A 334 -9.05 -4.93 -3.30
CA MET A 334 -9.57 -6.16 -3.92
C MET A 334 -9.78 -5.96 -5.43
N ASN A 335 -10.33 -4.80 -5.82
CA ASN A 335 -10.50 -4.43 -7.24
C ASN A 335 -9.13 -4.29 -7.91
N SER A 336 -8.17 -3.60 -7.28
CA SER A 336 -6.83 -3.41 -7.83
C SER A 336 -6.11 -4.74 -8.10
N LEU A 337 -6.28 -5.72 -7.21
CA LEU A 337 -5.74 -7.08 -7.41
C LEU A 337 -6.43 -7.79 -8.57
N ALA A 338 -7.78 -7.73 -8.63
CA ALA A 338 -8.55 -8.33 -9.73
C ALA A 338 -8.18 -7.71 -11.08
N GLU A 339 -8.13 -6.38 -11.18
CA GLU A 339 -7.73 -5.66 -12.39
C GLU A 339 -6.35 -6.08 -12.89
N GLY A 340 -5.37 -6.28 -11.98
CA GLY A 340 -4.04 -6.76 -12.37
C GLY A 340 -4.07 -8.15 -12.99
N ALA A 341 -4.83 -9.08 -12.37
CA ALA A 341 -5.00 -10.42 -12.93
C ALA A 341 -5.72 -10.38 -14.28
N LEU A 342 -6.75 -9.52 -14.42
CA LEU A 342 -7.49 -9.38 -15.69
C LEU A 342 -6.60 -8.86 -16.82
N ARG A 343 -5.74 -7.86 -16.58
CA ARG A 343 -4.82 -7.36 -17.61
C ARG A 343 -3.91 -8.47 -18.18
N VAL A 344 -3.46 -9.39 -17.31
CA VAL A 344 -2.68 -10.55 -17.78
C VAL A 344 -3.56 -11.54 -18.57
N LEU A 345 -4.76 -11.85 -18.07
CA LEU A 345 -5.68 -12.78 -18.74
C LEU A 345 -6.18 -12.25 -20.10
N GLU A 346 -6.27 -10.94 -20.25
CA GLU A 346 -6.67 -10.25 -21.48
C GLU A 346 -5.49 -9.98 -22.44
N GLY A 347 -4.26 -10.25 -21.99
CA GLY A 347 -3.03 -10.03 -22.77
C GLY A 347 -2.60 -8.56 -22.87
N GLU A 348 -3.09 -7.70 -21.98
CA GLU A 348 -2.73 -6.30 -21.89
C GLU A 348 -1.43 -6.07 -21.10
N GLU A 349 -1.06 -7.01 -20.24
CA GLU A 349 0.15 -6.97 -19.40
C GLU A 349 0.88 -8.32 -19.49
N GLU A 350 2.20 -8.28 -19.70
CA GLU A 350 3.02 -9.49 -19.67
C GLU A 350 3.20 -9.96 -18.23
N ILE A 351 3.06 -11.29 -18.02
CA ILE A 351 3.29 -11.88 -16.71
C ILE A 351 4.78 -11.89 -16.36
N MET A 352 5.11 -11.52 -15.14
CA MET A 352 6.48 -11.53 -14.64
C MET A 352 6.76 -12.75 -13.76
N HIS A 353 8.00 -13.22 -13.78
CA HIS A 353 8.49 -14.23 -12.84
C HIS A 353 9.27 -13.57 -11.70
N TYR A 354 9.22 -14.18 -10.51
CA TYR A 354 9.78 -13.56 -9.31
C TYR A 354 11.29 -13.26 -9.44
N GLN A 355 12.06 -14.18 -10.01
CA GLN A 355 13.51 -13.99 -10.16
C GLN A 355 13.85 -12.87 -11.17
N ASP A 356 13.07 -12.76 -12.25
CA ASP A 356 13.31 -11.78 -13.31
C ASP A 356 12.94 -10.35 -12.89
N GLY A 357 11.99 -10.23 -11.97
CA GLY A 357 11.56 -8.93 -11.45
C GLY A 357 12.44 -8.36 -10.34
N LYS A 358 13.39 -9.15 -9.79
CA LYS A 358 14.27 -8.69 -8.71
C LYS A 358 15.21 -7.58 -9.17
N ILE A 359 15.35 -6.58 -8.33
CA ILE A 359 16.28 -5.47 -8.56
C ILE A 359 17.33 -5.37 -7.46
N SER A 360 18.51 -4.84 -7.81
CA SER A 360 19.49 -4.41 -6.83
C SER A 360 19.19 -3.00 -6.36
N THR A 361 19.17 -2.79 -5.06
CA THR A 361 19.02 -1.45 -4.45
C THR A 361 20.36 -0.83 -4.07
N SER A 362 21.49 -1.47 -4.40
CA SER A 362 22.84 -0.94 -4.17
C SER A 362 23.17 0.11 -5.22
N ILE A 363 23.41 1.34 -4.80
CA ILE A 363 23.80 2.46 -5.67
C ILE A 363 25.26 2.37 -6.10
N PHE A 364 26.11 1.94 -5.17
CA PHE A 364 27.55 1.76 -5.39
C PHE A 364 27.87 0.27 -5.37
N LYS A 365 28.34 -0.25 -6.49
CA LYS A 365 28.86 -1.62 -6.62
C LYS A 365 30.30 -1.70 -6.20
#